data_3130dd9fcc5f4037ceede62b0e065e74
#
_entry.id   3130dd9fcc5f4037ceede62b0e065e74
#
_cell.length_a   1.000
_cell.length_b   1.000
_cell.length_c   1.000
_cell.angle_alpha   90.00
_cell.angle_beta   90.00
_cell.angle_gamma   90.00
#
_symmetry.space_group_name_H-M   'P 1'
#
loop_
_entity.id
_entity.type
_entity.pdbx_description
1 polymer ?
#
loop_
_entity_poly.entity_id
_entity_poly.type
_entity_poly.pdbx_seq_one_letter_code
_entity_poly.pdbx_strand_id
1 'polypeptide(L)'
;MSLAADETVLDLFKNCDALLQGHFQLTSGKHSEWYFEKIRLIEKPAALEKIVDLLVDKIRKEVPYFDIVVSPAYGAIAIGFLAALKLGRKFAFSQRIEEKMAFRSGFSGLDGSRAVVVEDILTTGGSIQEVVESLKARAVQIAGIYVLVDRTGGAVPIEGRPVGSLLALKVEAFGPDVCPFCQKGMPLTKPGASDKKR
;
A
#
# COMPACT_ATOMS: atom_id res chain seq x y z
N MET A 1 12.63 2.84 -14.54
CA MET A 1 12.69 1.45 -14.03
C MET A 1 12.74 0.51 -15.20
N SER A 2 13.53 -0.55 -15.18
CA SER A 2 13.62 -1.47 -16.31
C SER A 2 12.44 -2.46 -16.28
N LEU A 3 11.90 -2.83 -17.42
CA LEU A 3 10.82 -3.82 -17.59
C LEU A 3 11.09 -5.12 -16.84
N ALA A 4 12.35 -5.56 -16.75
CA ALA A 4 12.74 -6.77 -16.03
C ALA A 4 12.54 -6.72 -14.50
N ALA A 5 12.64 -5.53 -13.87
CA ALA A 5 12.37 -5.37 -12.44
C ALA A 5 10.88 -5.43 -12.15
N ASP A 6 10.06 -4.86 -13.03
CA ASP A 6 8.60 -4.87 -12.91
C ASP A 6 8.02 -6.28 -13.11
N GLU A 7 8.57 -7.08 -14.04
CA GLU A 7 8.21 -8.49 -14.22
C GLU A 7 8.51 -9.32 -12.97
N THR A 8 9.69 -9.15 -12.37
CA THR A 8 10.07 -9.88 -11.14
C THR A 8 9.12 -9.56 -9.98
N VAL A 9 8.74 -8.29 -9.79
CA VAL A 9 7.79 -7.89 -8.75
C VAL A 9 6.40 -8.47 -9.03
N LEU A 10 5.94 -8.38 -10.26
CA LEU A 10 4.65 -8.92 -10.68
C LEU A 10 4.56 -10.43 -10.43
N ASP A 11 5.62 -11.17 -10.74
CA ASP A 11 5.69 -12.61 -10.54
C ASP A 11 5.68 -12.97 -9.04
N LEU A 12 6.36 -12.20 -8.20
CA LEU A 12 6.29 -12.39 -6.75
C LEU A 12 4.86 -12.23 -6.23
N PHE A 13 4.11 -11.22 -6.70
CA PHE A 13 2.71 -11.04 -6.32
C PHE A 13 1.81 -12.18 -6.82
N LYS A 14 2.00 -12.65 -8.06
CA LYS A 14 1.24 -13.77 -8.63
C LYS A 14 1.53 -15.08 -7.90
N ASN A 15 2.80 -15.40 -7.66
CA ASN A 15 3.24 -16.61 -6.98
C ASN A 15 2.76 -16.70 -5.52
N CYS A 16 2.38 -15.58 -4.94
CA CYS A 16 1.79 -15.51 -3.60
C CYS A 16 0.27 -15.50 -3.59
N ASP A 17 -0.39 -15.58 -4.76
CA ASP A 17 -1.84 -15.36 -4.91
C ASP A 17 -2.29 -13.99 -4.38
N ALA A 18 -1.37 -13.02 -4.35
CA ALA A 18 -1.65 -11.66 -3.90
C ALA A 18 -2.14 -10.75 -5.04
N LEU A 19 -1.93 -11.14 -6.29
CA LEU A 19 -2.49 -10.52 -7.47
C LEU A 19 -3.33 -11.55 -8.23
N LEU A 20 -4.65 -11.33 -8.20
CA LEU A 20 -5.63 -12.20 -8.84
C LEU A 20 -6.13 -11.56 -10.12
N GLN A 21 -6.29 -12.35 -11.19
CA GLN A 21 -6.89 -11.95 -12.44
C GLN A 21 -8.26 -12.63 -12.61
N GLY A 22 -9.28 -11.87 -12.99
CA GLY A 22 -10.65 -12.37 -13.13
C GLY A 22 -11.66 -11.25 -13.28
N HIS A 23 -12.85 -11.45 -12.71
CA HIS A 23 -13.91 -10.44 -12.67
C HIS A 23 -14.28 -10.17 -11.20
N PHE A 24 -13.88 -9.02 -10.68
CA PHE A 24 -13.99 -8.70 -9.26
C PHE A 24 -14.83 -7.46 -9.02
N GLN A 25 -15.68 -7.50 -7.98
CA GLN A 25 -16.34 -6.32 -7.44
C GLN A 25 -15.45 -5.66 -6.37
N LEU A 26 -15.09 -4.41 -6.60
CA LEU A 26 -14.35 -3.58 -5.64
C LEU A 26 -15.27 -3.04 -4.54
N THR A 27 -14.69 -2.55 -3.45
CA THR A 27 -15.43 -1.91 -2.34
C THR A 27 -16.26 -0.70 -2.79
N SER A 28 -15.84 -0.02 -3.85
CA SER A 28 -16.57 1.08 -4.48
C SER A 28 -17.81 0.64 -5.27
N GLY A 29 -18.07 -0.67 -5.39
CA GLY A 29 -19.11 -1.23 -6.25
C GLY A 29 -18.72 -1.34 -7.73
N LYS A 30 -17.60 -0.75 -8.14
CA LYS A 30 -17.07 -0.90 -9.50
C LYS A 30 -16.48 -2.28 -9.72
N HIS A 31 -16.36 -2.69 -10.97
CA HIS A 31 -15.77 -3.97 -11.39
C HIS A 31 -14.36 -3.78 -11.93
N SER A 32 -13.50 -4.78 -11.71
CA SER A 32 -12.10 -4.77 -12.17
C SER A 32 -11.66 -6.16 -12.62
N GLU A 33 -10.72 -6.18 -13.57
CA GLU A 33 -10.02 -7.40 -13.97
C GLU A 33 -9.05 -7.89 -12.89
N TRP A 34 -8.46 -6.96 -12.14
CA TRP A 34 -7.41 -7.24 -11.17
C TRP A 34 -7.88 -6.98 -9.75
N TYR A 35 -7.50 -7.88 -8.84
CA TYR A 35 -7.72 -7.73 -7.41
C TYR A 35 -6.43 -8.03 -6.64
N PHE A 36 -6.08 -7.11 -5.73
CA PHE A 36 -4.93 -7.28 -4.84
C PHE A 36 -5.40 -7.80 -3.49
N GLU A 37 -5.05 -9.06 -3.19
CA GLU A 37 -5.34 -9.70 -1.91
C GLU A 37 -4.10 -9.62 -1.00
N LYS A 38 -3.96 -8.47 -0.33
CA LYS A 38 -2.80 -8.17 0.51
C LYS A 38 -2.58 -9.15 1.67
N ILE A 39 -3.67 -9.76 2.17
CA ILE A 39 -3.58 -10.75 3.26
C ILE A 39 -2.72 -11.94 2.85
N ARG A 40 -2.73 -12.31 1.56
CA ARG A 40 -1.89 -13.40 1.03
C ARG A 40 -0.39 -13.12 1.14
N LEU A 41 0.03 -11.87 1.11
CA LEU A 41 1.43 -11.50 1.37
C LEU A 41 1.78 -11.64 2.85
N ILE A 42 0.89 -11.17 3.73
CA ILE A 42 1.11 -11.22 5.19
C ILE A 42 1.12 -12.69 5.66
N GLU A 43 0.27 -13.53 5.09
CA GLU A 43 0.18 -14.97 5.35
C GLU A 43 1.46 -15.73 4.95
N LYS A 44 2.25 -15.19 4.00
CA LYS A 44 3.48 -15.80 3.47
C LYS A 44 4.71 -14.95 3.82
N PRO A 45 5.22 -14.97 5.08
CA PRO A 45 6.27 -14.05 5.54
C PRO A 45 7.54 -14.06 4.69
N ALA A 46 7.98 -15.25 4.20
CA ALA A 46 9.16 -15.35 3.35
C ALA A 46 9.00 -14.67 1.98
N ALA A 47 7.80 -14.62 1.44
CA ALA A 47 7.50 -13.89 0.21
C ALA A 47 7.40 -12.38 0.47
N LEU A 48 6.74 -12.01 1.57
CA LEU A 48 6.68 -10.62 2.01
C LEU A 48 8.08 -10.06 2.23
N GLU A 49 8.97 -10.82 2.85
CA GLU A 49 10.36 -10.45 3.08
C GLU A 49 11.07 -10.05 1.78
N LYS A 50 10.98 -10.88 0.73
CA LYS A 50 11.59 -10.61 -0.57
C LYS A 50 11.03 -9.32 -1.22
N ILE A 51 9.73 -9.11 -1.12
CA ILE A 51 9.09 -7.90 -1.64
C ILE A 51 9.54 -6.67 -0.85
N VAL A 52 9.64 -6.78 0.47
CA VAL A 52 10.10 -5.67 1.32
C VAL A 52 11.59 -5.39 1.11
N ASP A 53 12.43 -6.37 0.77
CA ASP A 53 13.83 -6.13 0.39
C ASP A 53 13.94 -5.19 -0.82
N LEU A 54 13.11 -5.41 -1.85
CA LEU A 54 13.06 -4.52 -3.02
C LEU A 54 12.61 -3.10 -2.64
N LEU A 55 11.63 -2.99 -1.73
CA LEU A 55 11.15 -1.70 -1.24
C LEU A 55 12.24 -0.96 -0.44
N VAL A 56 12.93 -1.69 0.43
CA VAL A 56 14.04 -1.18 1.25
C VAL A 56 15.18 -0.66 0.37
N ASP A 57 15.55 -1.40 -0.67
CA ASP A 57 16.59 -0.98 -1.61
C ASP A 57 16.19 0.29 -2.38
N LYS A 58 14.92 0.41 -2.75
CA LYS A 58 14.39 1.62 -3.36
C LYS A 58 14.45 2.80 -2.39
N ILE A 59 13.98 2.63 -1.15
CA ILE A 59 14.01 3.68 -0.12
C ILE A 59 15.45 4.13 0.15
N ARG A 60 16.40 3.20 0.30
CA ARG A 60 17.82 3.55 0.55
C ARG A 60 18.44 4.39 -0.57
N LYS A 61 18.07 4.13 -1.81
CA LYS A 61 18.57 4.87 -2.98
C LYS A 61 17.99 6.28 -3.07
N GLU A 62 16.73 6.45 -2.69
CA GLU A 62 15.98 7.69 -2.92
C GLU A 62 15.95 8.61 -1.67
N VAL A 63 16.04 8.03 -0.46
CA VAL A 63 15.97 8.78 0.80
C VAL A 63 17.19 8.46 1.68
N PRO A 64 18.24 9.27 1.59
CA PRO A 64 19.51 8.98 2.30
C PRO A 64 19.40 9.13 3.81
N TYR A 65 18.47 9.95 4.32
CA TYR A 65 18.31 10.18 5.75
C TYR A 65 16.85 10.33 6.16
N PHE A 66 16.47 9.60 7.20
CA PHE A 66 15.20 9.71 7.93
C PHE A 66 15.32 8.95 9.27
N ASP A 67 14.41 9.18 10.19
CA ASP A 67 14.47 8.68 11.57
C ASP A 67 13.55 7.49 11.81
N ILE A 68 12.39 7.47 11.13
CA ILE A 68 11.30 6.55 11.44
C ILE A 68 10.54 6.13 10.17
N VAL A 69 10.12 4.87 10.14
CA VAL A 69 9.12 4.38 9.17
C VAL A 69 7.75 4.45 9.82
N VAL A 70 6.77 4.89 9.06
CA VAL A 70 5.38 5.04 9.51
C VAL A 70 4.44 4.32 8.55
N SER A 71 3.45 3.60 9.10
CA SER A 71 2.44 2.91 8.28
C SER A 71 1.04 3.12 8.84
N PRO A 72 0.00 3.16 8.00
CA PRO A 72 -1.37 3.06 8.49
C PRO A 72 -1.72 1.62 8.89
N ALA A 73 -2.55 1.47 9.92
CA ALA A 73 -3.14 0.19 10.27
C ALA A 73 -4.29 -0.15 9.31
N TYR A 74 -4.55 -1.44 9.02
CA TYR A 74 -3.83 -2.59 9.55
C TYR A 74 -2.92 -3.22 8.48
N GLY A 75 -3.26 -3.11 7.19
CA GLY A 75 -2.62 -3.84 6.08
C GLY A 75 -1.13 -3.55 5.94
N ALA A 76 -0.72 -2.32 6.21
CA ALA A 76 0.66 -1.91 6.03
C ALA A 76 1.56 -2.12 7.27
N ILE A 77 1.01 -2.54 8.42
CA ILE A 77 1.81 -2.70 9.65
C ILE A 77 2.96 -3.70 9.44
N ALA A 78 2.66 -4.89 8.92
CA ALA A 78 3.68 -5.92 8.74
C ALA A 78 4.77 -5.47 7.74
N ILE A 79 4.36 -4.80 6.67
CA ILE A 79 5.25 -4.27 5.63
C ILE A 79 6.17 -3.20 6.21
N GLY A 80 5.60 -2.20 6.88
CA GLY A 80 6.36 -1.09 7.45
C GLY A 80 7.26 -1.51 8.61
N PHE A 81 6.81 -2.44 9.47
CA PHE A 81 7.63 -2.99 10.53
C PHE A 81 8.85 -3.72 9.98
N LEU A 82 8.65 -4.58 8.98
CA LEU A 82 9.75 -5.30 8.35
C LEU A 82 10.69 -4.36 7.60
N ALA A 83 10.17 -3.35 6.91
CA ALA A 83 10.99 -2.31 6.27
C ALA A 83 11.81 -1.52 7.31
N ALA A 84 11.22 -1.11 8.43
CA ALA A 84 11.92 -0.42 9.51
C ALA A 84 13.05 -1.28 10.11
N LEU A 85 12.78 -2.55 10.35
CA LEU A 85 13.77 -3.52 10.84
C LEU A 85 14.98 -3.60 9.89
N LYS A 86 14.73 -3.80 8.59
CA LYS A 86 15.79 -3.90 7.58
C LYS A 86 16.54 -2.59 7.32
N LEU A 87 15.88 -1.46 7.54
CA LEU A 87 16.48 -0.11 7.43
C LEU A 87 17.20 0.33 8.70
N GLY A 88 17.06 -0.40 9.82
CA GLY A 88 17.62 -0.02 11.12
C GLY A 88 16.99 1.27 11.65
N ARG A 89 15.70 1.47 11.46
CA ARG A 89 14.95 2.66 11.86
C ARG A 89 13.84 2.34 12.85
N LYS A 90 13.38 3.37 13.58
CA LYS A 90 12.18 3.25 14.43
C LYS A 90 10.97 2.96 13.57
N PHE A 91 9.92 2.40 14.20
CA PHE A 91 8.64 2.15 13.55
C PHE A 91 7.49 2.72 14.37
N ALA A 92 6.52 3.31 13.71
CA ALA A 92 5.24 3.68 14.27
C ALA A 92 4.11 3.37 13.27
N PHE A 93 2.90 3.17 13.79
CA PHE A 93 1.73 3.05 12.93
C PHE A 93 0.60 3.94 13.43
N SER A 94 -0.16 4.48 12.48
CA SER A 94 -1.41 5.18 12.74
C SER A 94 -2.57 4.19 12.67
N GLN A 95 -3.64 4.49 13.43
CA GLN A 95 -4.89 3.74 13.40
C GLN A 95 -6.07 4.71 13.42
N ARG A 96 -7.25 4.26 13.02
CA ARG A 96 -8.45 5.08 13.17
C ARG A 96 -8.86 5.17 14.64
N ILE A 97 -8.93 6.39 15.14
CA ILE A 97 -9.46 6.75 16.44
C ILE A 97 -10.50 7.84 16.16
N GLU A 98 -11.76 7.62 16.54
CA GLU A 98 -12.85 8.55 16.26
C GLU A 98 -12.90 8.99 14.77
N GLU A 99 -12.81 8.00 13.89
CA GLU A 99 -12.83 8.13 12.43
C GLU A 99 -11.63 8.88 11.79
N LYS A 100 -10.66 9.36 12.58
CA LYS A 100 -9.44 10.01 12.07
C LYS A 100 -8.21 9.12 12.23
N MET A 101 -7.27 9.25 11.31
CA MET A 101 -5.96 8.62 11.46
C MET A 101 -5.17 9.32 12.56
N ALA A 102 -4.78 8.57 13.57
CA ALA A 102 -4.05 9.08 14.73
C ALA A 102 -3.01 8.10 15.24
N PHE A 103 -2.02 8.61 15.97
CA PHE A 103 -0.98 7.83 16.62
C PHE A 103 -1.25 7.73 18.12
N ARG A 104 -1.04 6.54 18.70
CA ARG A 104 -1.07 6.39 20.15
C ARG A 104 0.09 7.14 20.80
N SER A 105 -0.13 7.68 21.98
CA SER A 105 0.87 8.45 22.76
C SER A 105 2.13 7.68 23.13
N GLY A 106 2.08 6.34 23.10
CA GLY A 106 3.23 5.47 23.42
C GLY A 106 4.36 5.47 22.36
N PHE A 107 4.13 6.01 21.15
CA PHE A 107 5.20 6.12 20.17
C PHE A 107 6.12 7.29 20.49
N SER A 108 7.26 6.99 21.14
CA SER A 108 8.30 7.98 21.44
C SER A 108 9.16 8.29 20.22
N GLY A 109 9.54 9.56 20.04
CA GLY A 109 10.43 9.99 18.94
C GLY A 109 9.74 10.11 17.59
N LEU A 110 8.42 10.26 17.58
CA LEU A 110 7.67 10.61 16.38
C LEU A 110 7.66 12.12 16.15
N ASP A 111 7.42 12.91 17.21
CA ASP A 111 7.31 14.36 17.13
C ASP A 111 8.63 15.01 16.65
N GLY A 112 8.53 15.88 15.67
CA GLY A 112 9.68 16.58 15.08
C GLY A 112 10.63 15.70 14.25
N SER A 113 10.33 14.40 14.10
CA SER A 113 11.16 13.47 13.34
C SER A 113 11.02 13.65 11.82
N ARG A 114 11.86 12.95 11.09
CA ARG A 114 11.78 12.83 9.64
C ARG A 114 11.33 11.42 9.27
N ALA A 115 10.16 11.28 8.65
CA ALA A 115 9.49 10.00 8.43
C ALA A 115 9.43 9.58 6.95
N VAL A 116 9.60 8.30 6.72
CA VAL A 116 9.19 7.62 5.49
C VAL A 116 7.85 6.94 5.75
N VAL A 117 6.85 7.24 4.93
CA VAL A 117 5.53 6.59 4.98
C VAL A 117 5.53 5.38 4.06
N VAL A 118 5.10 4.23 4.59
CA VAL A 118 4.99 2.97 3.85
C VAL A 118 3.56 2.47 3.94
N GLU A 119 2.93 2.25 2.77
CA GLU A 119 1.57 1.70 2.65
C GLU A 119 1.58 0.47 1.74
N ASP A 120 0.53 -0.34 1.80
CA ASP A 120 0.41 -1.53 0.96
C ASP A 120 0.04 -1.14 -0.49
N ILE A 121 -1.05 -0.42 -0.69
CA ILE A 121 -1.62 -0.12 -2.00
C ILE A 121 -2.11 1.34 -2.07
N LEU A 122 -1.65 2.05 -3.09
CA LEU A 122 -2.21 3.36 -3.46
C LEU A 122 -3.39 3.16 -4.42
N THR A 123 -4.54 3.69 -4.02
CA THR A 123 -5.74 3.78 -4.88
C THR A 123 -6.11 5.23 -5.12
N THR A 124 -6.83 5.85 -4.20
CA THR A 124 -7.19 7.27 -4.24
C THR A 124 -6.23 8.15 -3.45
N GLY A 125 -5.40 7.55 -2.59
CA GLY A 125 -4.46 8.26 -1.73
C GLY A 125 -5.06 8.76 -0.40
N GLY A 126 -6.36 8.59 -0.17
CA GLY A 126 -7.02 9.14 1.01
C GLY A 126 -6.40 8.69 2.35
N SER A 127 -6.12 7.40 2.52
CA SER A 127 -5.48 6.89 3.74
C SER A 127 -4.11 7.49 3.97
N ILE A 128 -3.30 7.58 2.92
CA ILE A 128 -1.95 8.16 3.01
C ILE A 128 -2.05 9.66 3.34
N GLN A 129 -2.98 10.38 2.72
CA GLN A 129 -3.21 11.79 2.98
C GLN A 129 -3.56 12.04 4.46
N GLU A 130 -4.49 11.27 5.03
CA GLU A 130 -4.85 11.36 6.45
C GLU A 130 -3.64 11.09 7.37
N VAL A 131 -2.79 10.10 7.02
CA VAL A 131 -1.55 9.82 7.77
C VAL A 131 -0.59 11.00 7.70
N VAL A 132 -0.38 11.58 6.52
CA VAL A 132 0.51 12.72 6.32
C VAL A 132 0.01 13.95 7.09
N GLU A 133 -1.30 14.22 7.09
CA GLU A 133 -1.90 15.29 7.88
C GLU A 133 -1.68 15.09 9.39
N SER A 134 -1.89 13.85 9.88
CA SER A 134 -1.65 13.51 11.29
C SER A 134 -0.17 13.64 11.69
N LEU A 135 0.77 13.33 10.78
CA LEU A 135 2.21 13.50 10.99
C LEU A 135 2.59 14.99 11.03
N LYS A 136 2.03 15.80 10.13
CA LYS A 136 2.28 17.25 10.10
C LYS A 136 1.79 17.95 11.37
N ALA A 137 0.65 17.54 11.91
CA ALA A 137 0.15 18.06 13.19
C ALA A 137 1.12 17.82 14.35
N ARG A 138 2.08 16.90 14.19
CA ARG A 138 3.15 16.57 15.15
C ARG A 138 4.52 17.12 14.73
N ALA A 139 4.56 18.07 13.81
CA ALA A 139 5.78 18.66 13.24
C ALA A 139 6.73 17.63 12.59
N VAL A 140 6.21 16.49 12.14
CA VAL A 140 6.98 15.46 11.44
C VAL A 140 7.21 15.87 9.99
N GLN A 141 8.45 15.78 9.52
CA GLN A 141 8.81 16.02 8.13
C GLN A 141 8.65 14.75 7.30
N ILE A 142 7.94 14.80 6.18
CA ILE A 142 7.81 13.65 5.28
C ILE A 142 9.05 13.59 4.38
N ALA A 143 9.86 12.54 4.53
CA ALA A 143 11.05 12.30 3.72
C ALA A 143 10.74 11.58 2.41
N GLY A 144 9.73 10.72 2.41
CA GLY A 144 9.25 9.99 1.24
C GLY A 144 7.98 9.22 1.55
N ILE A 145 7.28 8.83 0.50
CA ILE A 145 6.06 8.02 0.57
C ILE A 145 6.22 6.85 -0.38
N TYR A 146 6.03 5.64 0.11
CA TYR A 146 6.26 4.41 -0.66
C TYR A 146 5.13 3.42 -0.50
N VAL A 147 4.82 2.73 -1.59
CA VAL A 147 3.79 1.68 -1.60
C VAL A 147 4.32 0.44 -2.32
N LEU A 148 3.77 -0.73 -2.01
CA LEU A 148 4.07 -1.91 -2.80
C LEU A 148 3.46 -1.79 -4.20
N VAL A 149 2.20 -1.37 -4.26
CA VAL A 149 1.45 -1.26 -5.51
C VAL A 149 0.78 0.11 -5.65
N ASP A 150 1.06 0.78 -6.75
CA ASP A 150 0.32 1.96 -7.18
C ASP A 150 -0.67 1.57 -8.29
N ARG A 151 -1.97 1.59 -7.97
CA ARG A 151 -3.06 1.29 -8.91
C ARG A 151 -3.46 2.47 -9.78
N THR A 152 -2.87 3.63 -9.56
CA THR A 152 -3.15 4.85 -10.34
C THR A 152 -2.23 4.97 -11.56
N GLY A 153 -1.18 4.15 -11.63
CA GLY A 153 -0.15 4.24 -12.65
C GLY A 153 0.74 5.48 -12.50
N GLY A 154 0.94 5.96 -11.27
CA GLY A 154 1.75 7.14 -10.98
C GLY A 154 0.98 8.48 -11.06
N ALA A 155 -0.34 8.43 -11.25
CA ALA A 155 -1.14 9.64 -11.52
C ALA A 155 -1.51 10.46 -10.27
N VAL A 156 -1.39 9.90 -9.06
CA VAL A 156 -1.85 10.55 -7.82
C VAL A 156 -0.66 10.92 -6.94
N PRO A 157 -0.21 12.18 -6.96
CA PRO A 157 0.75 12.67 -5.97
C PRO A 157 0.06 12.90 -4.63
N ILE A 158 0.80 12.74 -3.55
CA ILE A 158 0.35 13.10 -2.20
C ILE A 158 1.02 14.41 -1.81
N GLU A 159 0.23 15.45 -1.61
CA GLU A 159 0.71 16.81 -1.33
C GLU A 159 1.77 17.32 -2.32
N GLY A 160 1.53 17.06 -3.60
CA GLY A 160 2.47 17.45 -4.66
C GLY A 160 3.74 16.61 -4.73
N ARG A 161 3.88 15.56 -3.90
CA ARG A 161 5.03 14.65 -3.90
C ARG A 161 4.72 13.39 -4.67
N PRO A 162 5.64 12.89 -5.50
CA PRO A 162 5.48 11.58 -6.12
C PRO A 162 5.48 10.49 -5.05
N VAL A 163 4.69 9.44 -5.28
CA VAL A 163 4.70 8.23 -4.45
C VAL A 163 5.59 7.19 -5.13
N GLY A 164 6.61 6.71 -4.42
CA GLY A 164 7.44 5.62 -4.88
C GLY A 164 6.66 4.30 -4.80
N SER A 165 6.68 3.49 -5.86
CA SER A 165 6.05 2.17 -5.86
C SER A 165 7.00 1.10 -6.36
N LEU A 166 6.77 -0.15 -5.97
CA LEU A 166 7.46 -1.29 -6.57
C LEU A 166 6.77 -1.71 -7.87
N LEU A 167 5.45 -1.63 -7.90
CA LEU A 167 4.64 -1.96 -9.06
C LEU A 167 3.65 -0.82 -9.31
N ALA A 168 3.69 -0.25 -10.51
CA ALA A 168 2.71 0.73 -10.96
C ALA A 168 1.83 0.08 -12.04
N LEU A 169 0.57 -0.19 -11.70
CA LEU A 169 -0.41 -0.77 -12.62
C LEU A 169 -1.62 0.13 -12.69
N LYS A 170 -1.87 0.71 -13.85
CA LYS A 170 -3.14 1.40 -14.08
C LYS A 170 -4.25 0.36 -14.16
N VAL A 171 -4.94 0.17 -13.05
CA VAL A 171 -6.05 -0.78 -12.95
C VAL A 171 -7.35 -0.07 -13.29
N GLU A 172 -7.92 -0.44 -14.42
CA GLU A 172 -9.23 0.07 -14.83
C GLU A 172 -10.34 -0.47 -13.92
N ALA A 173 -11.30 0.40 -13.60
CA ALA A 173 -12.47 0.05 -12.82
C ALA A 173 -13.73 0.56 -13.52
N PHE A 174 -14.61 -0.35 -13.90
CA PHE A 174 -15.80 -0.13 -14.70
C PHE A 174 -17.05 -0.03 -13.81
N GLY A 175 -18.00 0.82 -14.18
CA GLY A 175 -19.35 0.72 -13.65
C GLY A 175 -19.99 -0.62 -14.07
N PRO A 176 -20.92 -1.19 -13.26
CA PRO A 176 -21.58 -2.45 -13.61
C PRO A 176 -22.20 -2.46 -15.01
N ASP A 177 -22.82 -1.35 -15.41
CA ASP A 177 -23.54 -1.21 -16.67
C ASP A 177 -22.64 -1.20 -17.91
N VAL A 178 -21.37 -0.82 -17.75
CA VAL A 178 -20.38 -0.70 -18.83
C VAL A 178 -19.22 -1.69 -18.70
N CYS A 179 -19.32 -2.63 -17.78
CA CYS A 179 -18.25 -3.59 -17.51
C CYS A 179 -18.14 -4.62 -18.64
N PRO A 180 -16.97 -4.72 -19.33
CA PRO A 180 -16.78 -5.66 -20.42
C PRO A 180 -16.84 -7.14 -19.98
N PHE A 181 -16.57 -7.42 -18.70
CA PHE A 181 -16.62 -8.77 -18.13
C PHE A 181 -18.06 -9.19 -17.85
N CYS A 182 -18.93 -8.26 -17.40
CA CYS A 182 -20.37 -8.49 -17.30
C CYS A 182 -20.99 -8.80 -18.67
N GLN A 183 -20.61 -8.01 -19.69
CA GLN A 183 -21.11 -8.21 -21.05
C GLN A 183 -20.71 -9.57 -21.64
N LYS A 184 -19.58 -10.12 -21.21
CA LYS A 184 -19.12 -11.47 -21.59
C LYS A 184 -19.69 -12.58 -20.71
N GLY A 185 -20.56 -12.28 -19.74
CA GLY A 185 -21.14 -13.26 -18.83
C GLY A 185 -20.13 -13.89 -17.86
N MET A 186 -18.98 -13.26 -17.62
CA MET A 186 -17.99 -13.78 -16.68
C MET A 186 -18.53 -13.72 -15.24
N PRO A 187 -18.41 -14.80 -14.45
CA PRO A 187 -18.84 -14.82 -13.05
C PRO A 187 -18.18 -13.71 -12.23
N LEU A 188 -18.98 -12.95 -11.49
CA LEU A 188 -18.49 -11.88 -10.61
C LEU A 188 -18.08 -12.43 -9.26
N THR A 189 -16.84 -12.20 -8.86
CA THR A 189 -16.29 -12.55 -7.55
C THR A 189 -16.30 -11.31 -6.63
N LYS A 190 -16.73 -11.50 -5.38
CA LYS A 190 -16.70 -10.46 -4.32
C LYS A 190 -15.70 -10.86 -3.23
N PRO A 191 -14.42 -10.51 -3.35
CA PRO A 191 -13.44 -10.83 -2.31
C PRO A 191 -13.80 -10.15 -0.99
N GLY A 192 -13.56 -10.82 0.15
CA GLY A 192 -13.87 -10.30 1.49
C GLY A 192 -15.38 -10.28 1.84
N ALA A 193 -16.27 -10.80 1.00
CA ALA A 193 -17.69 -10.87 1.30
C ALA A 193 -18.03 -11.88 2.42
N SER A 194 -17.19 -12.88 2.63
CA SER A 194 -17.32 -13.88 3.71
C SER A 194 -17.11 -13.30 5.12
N ASP A 195 -16.35 -12.21 5.25
CA ASP A 195 -16.00 -11.63 6.56
C ASP A 195 -17.07 -10.68 7.11
N LYS A 196 -18.07 -10.31 6.29
CA LYS A 196 -19.16 -9.40 6.68
C LYS A 196 -20.43 -10.10 7.20
N LYS A 197 -20.42 -11.42 7.34
CA LYS A 197 -21.54 -12.23 7.83
C LYS A 197 -21.26 -12.89 9.19
N ARG A 198 -20.65 -12.14 10.11
CA ARG A 198 -20.63 -12.54 11.54
C ARG A 198 -21.03 -11.37 12.40
#